data_d15e32207cdec1897a24a29bdaf1b96d
#
_entry.id   d15e32207cdec1897a24a29bdaf1b96d
#
_cell.length_a   1.000
_cell.length_b   1.000
_cell.length_c   1.000
_cell.angle_alpha   90.00
_cell.angle_beta   90.00
_cell.angle_gamma   90.00
#
_symmetry.space_group_name_H-M   'P 1'
#
loop_
_entity.id
_entity.type
_entity.pdbx_description
1 polymer ?
#
loop_
_entity_poly.entity_id
_entity_poly.type
_entity_poly.pdbx_seq_one_letter_code
_entity_poly.pdbx_strand_id
1 'polypeptide(L)'
;FGNIKDEERRKSELDMKALSLFKRIAVREKFGVEFLQRNGIDAVEVIDPTLLLESYRDLLPHKVEERNEILFLSLSDTAEMNAFAKGLSVKTGLPIRKHYGYLQPERKKNMEFLPIEEWLYAIASAKVVITDSFHATVFSMLFGKPFYVYISEPSKVFRISNLLDILGIKRRIVNDVDDAIAAPSINYETCLLY
;
A
#
# COMPACT_ATOMS: atom_id res chain seq x y z
N PHE A 1 8.92 -11.05 5.76
CA PHE A 1 8.91 -10.59 7.15
C PHE A 1 7.87 -9.48 7.27
N GLY A 2 6.66 -9.79 7.69
CA GLY A 2 5.68 -8.79 8.11
C GLY A 2 6.05 -8.21 9.48
N ASN A 3 5.26 -7.26 9.95
CA ASN A 3 5.44 -6.65 11.27
C ASN A 3 5.38 -7.72 12.36
N ILE A 4 6.55 -8.21 12.77
CA ILE A 4 6.66 -9.24 13.80
C ILE A 4 6.47 -8.55 15.15
N LYS A 5 5.24 -8.54 15.68
CA LYS A 5 4.90 -7.91 16.96
C LYS A 5 5.29 -8.73 18.18
N ASP A 6 5.51 -10.02 18.01
CA ASP A 6 5.74 -10.97 19.11
C ASP A 6 7.21 -11.35 19.20
N GLU A 7 7.89 -10.92 20.27
CA GLU A 7 9.27 -11.29 20.53
C GLU A 7 9.46 -12.80 20.73
N GLU A 8 8.48 -13.50 21.26
CA GLU A 8 8.55 -14.96 21.46
C GLU A 8 8.46 -15.76 20.16
N ARG A 9 7.65 -15.31 19.19
CA ARG A 9 7.62 -15.88 17.83
C ARG A 9 8.90 -15.61 17.04
N ARG A 10 9.66 -14.58 17.41
CA ARG A 10 10.93 -14.20 16.75
C ARG A 10 12.10 -15.08 17.10
N LYS A 11 11.99 -15.88 18.17
CA LYS A 11 13.10 -16.65 18.76
C LYS A 11 13.00 -18.16 18.54
N SER A 12 12.15 -18.64 17.63
CA SER A 12 12.18 -20.06 17.36
C SER A 12 13.54 -20.39 16.73
N GLU A 13 14.38 -21.13 17.48
CA GLU A 13 15.68 -21.62 17.00
C GLU A 13 15.55 -22.39 15.68
N LEU A 14 14.39 -23.00 15.47
CA LEU A 14 14.06 -23.73 14.25
C LEU A 14 13.96 -22.80 13.05
N ASP A 15 13.30 -21.64 13.21
CA ASP A 15 13.14 -20.65 12.13
C ASP A 15 14.49 -20.03 11.75
N MET A 16 15.33 -19.73 12.71
CA MET A 16 16.68 -19.22 12.46
C MET A 16 17.58 -20.26 11.80
N LYS A 17 17.52 -21.53 12.24
CA LYS A 17 18.22 -22.63 11.57
C LYS A 17 17.74 -22.80 10.13
N ALA A 18 16.44 -22.77 9.89
CA ALA A 18 15.89 -22.87 8.54
C ALA A 18 16.36 -21.70 7.64
N LEU A 19 16.35 -20.47 8.18
CA LEU A 19 16.84 -19.31 7.46
C LEU A 19 18.34 -19.35 7.15
N SER A 20 19.15 -19.89 8.06
CA SER A 20 20.60 -20.03 7.85
C SER A 20 20.98 -21.03 6.73
N LEU A 21 20.05 -21.89 6.30
CA LEU A 21 20.25 -22.80 5.16
C LEU A 21 20.15 -22.10 3.79
N PHE A 22 19.59 -20.90 3.73
CA PHE A 22 19.51 -20.16 2.48
C PHE A 22 20.86 -19.54 2.14
N LYS A 23 21.26 -19.70 0.90
CA LYS A 23 22.53 -19.15 0.37
C LYS A 23 22.54 -17.62 0.36
N ARG A 24 21.38 -17.00 0.16
CA ARG A 24 21.17 -15.54 0.17
C ARG A 24 19.75 -15.24 0.62
N ILE A 25 19.59 -14.19 1.40
CA ILE A 25 18.29 -13.70 1.85
C ILE A 25 18.16 -12.24 1.46
N ALA A 26 17.03 -11.91 0.82
CA ALA A 26 16.65 -10.55 0.50
C ALA A 26 15.32 -10.22 1.19
N VAL A 27 15.24 -9.06 1.79
CA VAL A 27 14.03 -8.57 2.49
C VAL A 27 13.71 -7.15 2.04
N ARG A 28 12.44 -6.77 2.11
CA ARG A 28 11.97 -5.48 1.62
C ARG A 28 12.03 -4.36 2.65
N GLU A 29 12.38 -4.68 3.88
CA GLU A 29 12.42 -3.70 4.97
C GLU A 29 13.78 -3.76 5.68
N LYS A 30 14.36 -2.59 5.91
CA LYS A 30 15.60 -2.43 6.66
C LYS A 30 15.58 -3.14 8.02
N PHE A 31 14.44 -3.07 8.72
CA PHE A 31 14.24 -3.78 9.97
C PHE A 31 14.46 -5.29 9.83
N GLY A 32 14.03 -5.89 8.72
CA GLY A 32 14.24 -7.32 8.43
C GLY A 32 15.72 -7.65 8.27
N VAL A 33 16.48 -6.79 7.59
CA VAL A 33 17.94 -6.93 7.46
C VAL A 33 18.59 -6.87 8.84
N GLU A 34 18.32 -5.83 9.62
CA GLU A 34 18.90 -5.64 10.96
C GLU A 34 18.56 -6.81 11.90
N PHE A 35 17.32 -7.31 11.83
CA PHE A 35 16.88 -8.46 12.63
C PHE A 35 17.67 -9.74 12.26
N LEU A 36 17.84 -10.03 10.98
CA LEU A 36 18.58 -11.20 10.51
C LEU A 36 20.06 -11.10 10.86
N GLN A 37 20.68 -9.94 10.65
CA GLN A 37 22.08 -9.70 10.97
C GLN A 37 22.37 -9.85 12.48
N ARG A 38 21.49 -9.38 13.37
CA ARG A 38 21.61 -9.60 14.82
C ARG A 38 21.55 -11.09 15.21
N ASN A 39 20.96 -11.93 14.37
CA ASN A 39 20.90 -13.38 14.55
C ASN A 39 21.97 -14.13 13.73
N GLY A 40 22.98 -13.42 13.22
CA GLY A 40 24.10 -14.03 12.49
C GLY A 40 23.76 -14.49 11.07
N ILE A 41 22.66 -13.99 10.50
CA ILE A 41 22.21 -14.33 9.16
C ILE A 41 22.42 -13.11 8.24
N ASP A 42 23.22 -13.30 7.18
CA ASP A 42 23.45 -12.25 6.19
C ASP A 42 22.19 -12.03 5.32
N ALA A 43 21.80 -10.78 5.16
CA ALA A 43 20.64 -10.39 4.38
C ALA A 43 20.83 -9.00 3.75
N VAL A 44 20.20 -8.77 2.62
CA VAL A 44 20.21 -7.49 1.90
C VAL A 44 18.81 -6.90 1.80
N GLU A 45 18.72 -5.58 1.84
CA GLU A 45 17.49 -4.87 1.53
C GLU A 45 17.30 -4.80 0.02
N VAL A 46 16.07 -5.06 -0.43
CA VAL A 46 15.67 -4.96 -1.83
C VAL A 46 14.33 -4.22 -1.93
N ILE A 47 14.09 -3.59 -3.06
CA ILE A 47 12.80 -2.97 -3.35
C ILE A 47 11.72 -4.03 -3.52
N ASP A 48 10.45 -3.60 -3.36
CA ASP A 48 9.32 -4.50 -3.64
C ASP A 48 9.33 -4.91 -5.13
N PRO A 49 9.15 -6.20 -5.46
CA PRO A 49 9.17 -6.67 -6.85
C PRO A 49 8.19 -5.94 -7.77
N THR A 50 7.09 -5.40 -7.24
CA THR A 50 6.15 -4.62 -8.03
C THR A 50 6.74 -3.30 -8.58
N LEU A 51 7.85 -2.84 -8.04
CA LEU A 51 8.56 -1.65 -8.52
C LEU A 51 9.65 -1.98 -9.56
N LEU A 52 9.86 -3.27 -9.89
CA LEU A 52 10.83 -3.68 -10.90
C LEU A 52 10.34 -3.53 -12.35
N LEU A 53 9.02 -3.42 -12.54
CA LEU A 53 8.43 -3.23 -13.85
C LEU A 53 8.06 -1.76 -14.05
N GLU A 54 8.45 -1.21 -15.19
CA GLU A 54 8.14 0.18 -15.55
C GLU A 54 6.64 0.41 -15.80
N SER A 55 5.92 -0.62 -16.21
CA SER A 55 4.50 -0.51 -16.53
C SER A 55 3.75 -1.81 -16.28
N TYR A 56 2.49 -1.65 -15.86
CA TYR A 56 1.51 -2.72 -15.72
C TYR A 56 0.30 -2.52 -16.65
N ARG A 57 0.40 -1.61 -17.63
CA ARG A 57 -0.72 -1.27 -18.51
C ARG A 57 -1.17 -2.43 -19.38
N ASP A 58 -0.26 -3.33 -19.73
CA ASP A 58 -0.55 -4.50 -20.54
C ASP A 58 -1.41 -5.56 -19.81
N LEU A 59 -1.48 -5.46 -18.47
CA LEU A 59 -2.36 -6.31 -17.66
C LEU A 59 -3.78 -5.75 -17.51
N LEU A 60 -4.05 -4.55 -18.02
CA LEU A 60 -5.38 -3.95 -17.88
C LEU A 60 -6.35 -4.60 -18.89
N PRO A 61 -7.54 -5.05 -18.45
CA PRO A 61 -8.48 -5.78 -19.30
C PRO A 61 -9.10 -4.91 -20.39
N HIS A 62 -9.07 -3.59 -20.20
CA HIS A 62 -9.70 -2.62 -21.08
C HIS A 62 -8.84 -1.35 -21.22
N LYS A 63 -9.12 -0.57 -22.27
CA LYS A 63 -8.63 0.81 -22.36
C LYS A 63 -9.12 1.59 -21.12
N VAL A 64 -8.17 2.27 -20.45
CA VAL A 64 -8.51 3.02 -19.24
C VAL A 64 -9.40 4.21 -19.58
N GLU A 65 -10.61 4.18 -19.05
CA GLU A 65 -11.55 5.29 -19.05
C GLU A 65 -11.58 5.89 -17.65
N GLU A 66 -11.25 7.18 -17.53
CA GLU A 66 -11.23 7.85 -16.24
C GLU A 66 -12.63 7.95 -15.65
N ARG A 67 -12.78 7.50 -14.40
CA ARG A 67 -14.01 7.59 -13.63
C ARG A 67 -13.91 8.73 -12.63
N ASN A 68 -14.90 9.59 -12.63
CA ASN A 68 -15.00 10.69 -11.66
C ASN A 68 -15.48 10.16 -10.30
N GLU A 69 -14.65 9.37 -9.65
CA GLU A 69 -14.97 8.74 -8.36
C GLU A 69 -13.75 8.63 -7.46
N ILE A 70 -14.00 8.55 -6.17
CA ILE A 70 -13.03 8.15 -5.15
C ILE A 70 -13.05 6.62 -5.09
N LEU A 71 -11.92 5.98 -5.38
CA LEU A 71 -11.74 4.57 -5.12
C LEU A 71 -11.26 4.38 -3.66
N PHE A 72 -12.09 3.74 -2.84
CA PHE A 72 -11.77 3.40 -1.47
C PHE A 72 -11.33 1.93 -1.39
N LEU A 73 -10.01 1.72 -1.26
CA LEU A 73 -9.39 0.40 -1.13
C LEU A 73 -8.89 0.23 0.31
N SER A 74 -9.64 -0.49 1.13
CA SER A 74 -9.29 -0.68 2.54
C SER A 74 -9.03 -2.14 2.90
N LEU A 75 -7.98 -2.35 3.71
CA LEU A 75 -7.68 -3.61 4.37
C LEU A 75 -8.31 -3.67 5.77
N SER A 76 -8.38 -2.54 6.47
CA SER A 76 -8.86 -2.46 7.86
C SER A 76 -10.30 -1.99 8.00
N ASP A 77 -10.80 -1.19 7.04
CA ASP A 77 -12.17 -0.65 6.98
C ASP A 77 -12.64 -0.05 8.32
N THR A 78 -11.82 0.81 8.92
CA THR A 78 -12.15 1.44 10.20
C THR A 78 -13.21 2.54 10.03
N ALA A 79 -13.91 2.86 11.11
CA ALA A 79 -14.92 3.92 11.13
C ALA A 79 -14.31 5.29 10.79
N GLU A 80 -13.10 5.55 11.27
CA GLU A 80 -12.35 6.79 11.04
C GLU A 80 -11.96 6.94 9.56
N MET A 81 -11.46 5.88 8.94
CA MET A 81 -11.12 5.87 7.52
C MET A 81 -12.35 6.07 6.63
N ASN A 82 -13.48 5.48 7.04
CA ASN A 82 -14.76 5.70 6.36
C ASN A 82 -15.26 7.14 6.52
N ALA A 83 -15.11 7.74 7.71
CA ALA A 83 -15.46 9.14 7.95
C ALA A 83 -14.59 10.09 7.12
N PHE A 84 -13.28 9.84 7.05
CA PHE A 84 -12.36 10.55 6.19
C PHE A 84 -12.77 10.50 4.71
N ALA A 85 -13.05 9.29 4.18
CA ALA A 85 -13.47 9.12 2.79
C ALA A 85 -14.77 9.86 2.49
N LYS A 86 -15.74 9.80 3.42
CA LYS A 86 -17.01 10.52 3.31
C LYS A 86 -16.80 12.05 3.33
N GLY A 87 -15.93 12.55 4.21
CA GLY A 87 -15.58 13.97 4.28
C GLY A 87 -14.94 14.45 2.98
N LEU A 88 -14.00 13.68 2.41
CA LEU A 88 -13.39 14.00 1.12
C LEU A 88 -14.42 13.98 -0.02
N SER A 89 -15.34 13.01 -0.03
CA SER A 89 -16.43 12.94 -1.00
C SER A 89 -17.32 14.18 -0.95
N VAL A 90 -17.70 14.65 0.23
CA VAL A 90 -18.49 15.86 0.40
C VAL A 90 -17.75 17.11 -0.11
N LYS A 91 -16.45 17.23 0.21
CA LYS A 91 -15.63 18.37 -0.21
C LYS A 91 -15.36 18.41 -1.71
N THR A 92 -15.21 17.24 -2.35
CA THR A 92 -14.86 17.14 -3.79
C THR A 92 -16.05 16.93 -4.70
N GLY A 93 -17.21 16.54 -4.16
CA GLY A 93 -18.40 16.16 -4.94
C GLY A 93 -18.25 14.79 -5.63
N LEU A 94 -17.18 14.03 -5.38
CA LEU A 94 -16.94 12.75 -6.01
C LEU A 94 -17.64 11.61 -5.25
N PRO A 95 -18.36 10.70 -5.93
CA PRO A 95 -18.92 9.51 -5.30
C PRO A 95 -17.81 8.54 -4.86
N ILE A 96 -18.11 7.72 -3.85
CA ILE A 96 -17.17 6.71 -3.34
C ILE A 96 -17.54 5.35 -3.91
N ARG A 97 -16.58 4.66 -4.55
CA ARG A 97 -16.64 3.23 -4.86
C ARG A 97 -15.71 2.47 -3.90
N LYS A 98 -16.29 1.51 -3.18
CA LYS A 98 -15.55 0.76 -2.16
C LYS A 98 -15.16 -0.63 -2.67
N HIS A 99 -13.91 -0.99 -2.44
CA HIS A 99 -13.41 -2.34 -2.52
C HIS A 99 -12.65 -2.70 -1.25
N TYR A 100 -12.87 -3.90 -0.73
CA TYR A 100 -12.27 -4.37 0.51
C TYR A 100 -11.22 -5.43 0.23
N GLY A 101 -10.17 -5.44 1.05
CA GLY A 101 -9.13 -6.47 0.99
C GLY A 101 -9.49 -7.74 1.77
N TYR A 102 -8.66 -8.77 1.62
CA TYR A 102 -8.86 -10.13 2.16
C TYR A 102 -8.94 -10.25 3.69
N LEU A 103 -8.64 -9.21 4.46
CA LEU A 103 -8.39 -9.32 5.91
C LEU A 103 -9.64 -9.34 6.80
N GLN A 104 -10.86 -9.37 6.22
CA GLN A 104 -12.09 -9.38 7.00
C GLN A 104 -12.94 -10.64 6.72
N PRO A 105 -12.63 -11.77 7.38
CA PRO A 105 -13.32 -13.04 7.16
C PRO A 105 -14.82 -13.01 7.46
N GLU A 106 -15.26 -12.16 8.37
CA GLU A 106 -16.67 -12.05 8.78
C GLU A 106 -17.55 -11.38 7.70
N ARG A 107 -16.98 -10.60 6.81
CA ARG A 107 -17.68 -9.92 5.71
C ARG A 107 -17.67 -10.71 4.40
N LYS A 108 -17.06 -11.91 4.37
CA LYS A 108 -16.90 -12.75 3.15
C LYS A 108 -18.17 -13.12 2.41
N LYS A 109 -19.34 -13.08 3.04
CA LYS A 109 -20.59 -13.53 2.42
C LYS A 109 -21.10 -12.66 1.27
N ASN A 110 -20.64 -11.40 1.16
CA ASN A 110 -21.11 -10.44 0.15
C ASN A 110 -19.98 -9.66 -0.54
N MET A 111 -18.74 -10.16 -0.53
CA MET A 111 -17.61 -9.47 -1.15
C MET A 111 -17.33 -10.09 -2.52
N GLU A 112 -17.46 -9.29 -3.56
CA GLU A 112 -16.88 -9.61 -4.86
C GLU A 112 -15.36 -9.42 -4.79
N PHE A 113 -14.64 -10.51 -4.99
CA PHE A 113 -13.19 -10.45 -5.21
C PHE A 113 -12.97 -10.06 -6.66
N LEU A 114 -12.38 -8.91 -6.89
CA LEU A 114 -11.97 -8.54 -8.23
C LEU A 114 -10.80 -9.44 -8.68
N PRO A 115 -10.81 -9.95 -9.91
CA PRO A 115 -9.60 -10.44 -10.56
C PRO A 115 -8.51 -9.36 -10.49
N ILE A 116 -7.24 -9.76 -10.55
CA ILE A 116 -6.14 -8.83 -10.37
C ILE A 116 -6.13 -7.72 -11.42
N GLU A 117 -6.49 -8.07 -12.65
CA GLU A 117 -6.61 -7.15 -13.78
C GLU A 117 -7.69 -6.09 -13.54
N GLU A 118 -8.83 -6.50 -13.01
CA GLU A 118 -9.93 -5.59 -12.65
C GLU A 118 -9.58 -4.72 -11.43
N TRP A 119 -8.83 -5.26 -10.49
CA TRP A 119 -8.33 -4.50 -9.36
C TRP A 119 -7.34 -3.41 -9.81
N LEU A 120 -6.41 -3.75 -10.71
CA LEU A 120 -5.50 -2.80 -11.33
C LEU A 120 -6.26 -1.74 -12.14
N TYR A 121 -7.26 -2.17 -12.92
CA TYR A 121 -8.11 -1.26 -13.69
C TYR A 121 -8.89 -0.30 -12.78
N ALA A 122 -9.39 -0.78 -11.65
CA ALA A 122 -10.07 0.06 -10.68
C ALA A 122 -9.18 1.21 -10.20
N ILE A 123 -7.90 0.93 -9.91
CA ILE A 123 -6.92 1.96 -9.52
C ILE A 123 -6.62 2.89 -10.69
N ALA A 124 -6.31 2.32 -11.87
CA ALA A 124 -5.94 3.09 -13.05
C ALA A 124 -7.05 4.03 -13.54
N SER A 125 -8.32 3.65 -13.34
CA SER A 125 -9.49 4.43 -13.77
C SER A 125 -9.96 5.47 -12.75
N ALA A 126 -9.60 5.35 -11.48
CA ALA A 126 -10.08 6.23 -10.42
C ALA A 126 -9.61 7.69 -10.59
N LYS A 127 -10.40 8.65 -10.12
CA LYS A 127 -10.01 10.06 -10.02
C LYS A 127 -9.03 10.27 -8.86
N VAL A 128 -9.29 9.62 -7.74
CA VAL A 128 -8.43 9.62 -6.55
C VAL A 128 -8.58 8.30 -5.80
N VAL A 129 -7.52 7.83 -5.18
CA VAL A 129 -7.50 6.58 -4.40
C VAL A 129 -7.32 6.90 -2.92
N ILE A 130 -8.14 6.30 -2.04
CA ILE A 130 -7.94 6.31 -0.59
C ILE A 130 -7.62 4.86 -0.18
N THR A 131 -6.52 4.66 0.52
CA THR A 131 -6.10 3.31 0.89
C THR A 131 -5.27 3.26 2.17
N ASP A 132 -5.25 2.08 2.81
CA ASP A 132 -4.33 1.66 3.86
C ASP A 132 -3.43 0.48 3.39
N SER A 133 -3.47 0.17 2.09
CA SER A 133 -2.73 -0.92 1.47
C SER A 133 -1.43 -0.43 0.83
N PHE A 134 -0.31 -1.11 1.13
CA PHE A 134 0.96 -0.86 0.49
C PHE A 134 0.89 -1.01 -1.04
N HIS A 135 0.34 -2.12 -1.54
CA HIS A 135 0.27 -2.35 -2.98
C HIS A 135 -0.68 -1.38 -3.69
N ALA A 136 -1.81 -1.02 -3.06
CA ALA A 136 -2.67 0.01 -3.65
C ALA A 136 -1.98 1.38 -3.73
N THR A 137 -1.12 1.72 -2.76
CA THR A 137 -0.26 2.90 -2.80
C THR A 137 0.72 2.83 -3.97
N VAL A 138 1.44 1.70 -4.10
CA VAL A 138 2.41 1.48 -5.19
C VAL A 138 1.75 1.58 -6.56
N PHE A 139 0.63 0.88 -6.78
CA PHE A 139 -0.05 0.91 -8.07
C PHE A 139 -0.70 2.27 -8.38
N SER A 140 -1.15 3.01 -7.36
CA SER A 140 -1.59 4.40 -7.55
C SER A 140 -0.46 5.27 -8.09
N MET A 141 0.76 5.09 -7.58
CA MET A 141 1.96 5.78 -8.08
C MET A 141 2.29 5.35 -9.52
N LEU A 142 2.36 4.05 -9.79
CA LEU A 142 2.70 3.50 -11.11
C LEU A 142 1.71 3.91 -12.20
N PHE A 143 0.44 4.12 -11.85
CA PHE A 143 -0.59 4.62 -12.77
C PHE A 143 -0.71 6.14 -12.78
N GLY A 144 0.10 6.86 -12.00
CA GLY A 144 0.08 8.32 -11.92
C GLY A 144 -1.21 8.88 -11.32
N LYS A 145 -1.86 8.13 -10.40
CA LYS A 145 -3.13 8.53 -9.80
C LYS A 145 -2.94 9.28 -8.50
N PRO A 146 -3.66 10.40 -8.28
CA PRO A 146 -3.74 11.03 -6.98
C PRO A 146 -4.21 10.01 -5.92
N PHE A 147 -3.54 9.96 -4.79
CA PHE A 147 -3.92 9.05 -3.72
C PHE A 147 -3.69 9.67 -2.34
N TYR A 148 -4.38 9.11 -1.36
CA TYR A 148 -4.19 9.38 0.05
C TYR A 148 -4.09 8.07 0.82
N VAL A 149 -3.12 8.00 1.72
CA VAL A 149 -2.94 6.87 2.62
C VAL A 149 -3.51 7.24 3.96
N TYR A 150 -4.54 6.51 4.40
CA TYR A 150 -5.10 6.67 5.73
C TYR A 150 -4.55 5.58 6.65
N ILE A 151 -3.97 5.96 7.77
CA ILE A 151 -3.32 5.05 8.68
C ILE A 151 -4.02 5.06 10.02
N SER A 152 -4.81 4.02 10.28
CA SER A 152 -5.49 3.81 11.57
C SER A 152 -4.59 3.16 12.63
N GLU A 153 -3.58 2.38 12.21
CA GLU A 153 -2.67 1.68 13.12
C GLU A 153 -1.20 2.01 12.83
N PRO A 154 -0.46 2.60 13.77
CA PRO A 154 0.96 2.94 13.58
C PRO A 154 1.84 1.76 13.17
N SER A 155 1.48 0.53 13.57
CA SER A 155 2.23 -0.68 13.25
C SER A 155 2.18 -1.12 11.78
N LYS A 156 1.17 -0.68 11.03
CA LYS A 156 1.02 -0.96 9.59
C LYS A 156 1.70 0.09 8.71
N VAL A 157 2.11 1.21 9.33
CA VAL A 157 2.60 2.42 8.67
C VAL A 157 3.97 2.25 8.08
N PHE A 158 4.83 1.46 8.73
CA PHE A 158 6.28 1.53 8.51
C PHE A 158 6.68 1.36 7.04
N ARG A 159 6.10 0.38 6.34
CA ARG A 159 6.42 0.10 4.93
C ARG A 159 5.99 1.22 4.00
N ILE A 160 4.75 1.70 4.17
CA ILE A 160 4.20 2.77 3.35
C ILE A 160 4.93 4.09 3.65
N SER A 161 5.10 4.39 4.94
CA SER A 161 5.79 5.61 5.37
C SER A 161 7.22 5.67 4.86
N ASN A 162 7.97 4.56 4.94
CA ASN A 162 9.33 4.48 4.44
C ASN A 162 9.39 4.73 2.92
N LEU A 163 8.51 4.07 2.15
CA LEU A 163 8.42 4.29 0.71
C LEU A 163 8.12 5.75 0.37
N LEU A 164 7.09 6.33 0.99
CA LEU A 164 6.69 7.71 0.71
C LEU A 164 7.71 8.75 1.20
N ASP A 165 8.49 8.41 2.23
CA ASP A 165 9.57 9.26 2.74
C ASP A 165 10.76 9.29 1.76
N ILE A 166 11.19 8.11 1.28
CA ILE A 166 12.23 7.98 0.25
C ILE A 166 11.86 8.77 -1.01
N LEU A 167 10.61 8.74 -1.41
CA LEU A 167 10.09 9.43 -2.59
C LEU A 167 9.76 10.91 -2.36
N GLY A 168 9.92 11.42 -1.13
CA GLY A 168 9.62 12.82 -0.79
C GLY A 168 8.13 13.19 -0.82
N ILE A 169 7.23 12.22 -0.78
CA ILE A 169 5.78 12.40 -0.87
C ILE A 169 5.01 11.96 0.39
N LYS A 170 5.66 12.00 1.54
CA LYS A 170 5.09 11.60 2.84
C LYS A 170 3.80 12.36 3.22
N ARG A 171 3.59 13.56 2.66
CA ARG A 171 2.35 14.34 2.81
C ARG A 171 1.10 13.64 2.24
N ARG A 172 1.27 12.49 1.58
CA ARG A 172 0.16 11.63 1.16
C ARG A 172 -0.38 10.74 2.28
N ILE A 173 0.31 10.67 3.41
CA ILE A 173 -0.22 10.08 4.64
C ILE A 173 -1.03 11.17 5.33
N VAL A 174 -2.35 10.98 5.39
CA VAL A 174 -3.30 11.97 5.91
C VAL A 174 -4.31 11.31 6.84
N ASN A 175 -4.74 12.04 7.85
CA ASN A 175 -5.83 11.63 8.75
C ASN A 175 -6.96 12.67 8.77
N ASP A 176 -6.74 13.80 8.11
CA ASP A 176 -7.67 14.92 8.02
C ASP A 176 -7.96 15.28 6.57
N VAL A 177 -9.19 15.72 6.29
CA VAL A 177 -9.68 16.06 4.95
C VAL A 177 -9.04 17.34 4.43
N ASP A 178 -8.84 18.33 5.30
CA ASP A 178 -8.29 19.61 4.89
C ASP A 178 -6.79 19.46 4.56
N ASP A 179 -6.05 18.61 5.29
CA ASP A 179 -4.68 18.22 4.96
C ASP A 179 -4.61 17.50 3.61
N ALA A 180 -5.59 16.62 3.31
CA ALA A 180 -5.66 15.93 2.04
C ALA A 180 -5.86 16.91 0.87
N ILE A 181 -6.74 17.88 1.01
CA ILE A 181 -7.01 18.90 -0.01
C ILE A 181 -5.82 19.86 -0.18
N ALA A 182 -5.15 20.20 0.92
CA ALA A 182 -3.97 21.05 0.91
C ALA A 182 -2.70 20.35 0.41
N ALA A 183 -2.71 19.01 0.30
CA ALA A 183 -1.55 18.26 -0.14
C ALA A 183 -1.19 18.61 -1.60
N PRO A 184 0.08 18.95 -1.88
CA PRO A 184 0.50 19.35 -3.23
C PRO A 184 0.32 18.20 -4.23
N SER A 185 0.13 18.53 -5.51
CA SER A 185 0.12 17.51 -6.58
C SER A 185 1.46 16.75 -6.60
N ILE A 186 1.40 15.46 -6.93
CA ILE A 186 2.60 14.62 -7.08
C ILE A 186 3.16 14.84 -8.49
N ASN A 187 4.45 15.14 -8.57
CA ASN A 187 5.17 15.04 -9.83
C ASN A 187 5.71 13.59 -9.97
N TYR A 188 4.98 12.76 -10.69
CA TYR A 188 5.33 11.35 -10.87
C TYR A 188 6.60 11.15 -11.71
N GLU A 189 6.94 12.08 -12.60
CA GLU A 189 8.18 12.00 -13.39
C GLU A 189 9.42 12.05 -12.50
N THR A 190 9.39 12.84 -11.44
CA THR A 190 10.51 12.91 -10.48
C THR A 190 10.49 11.81 -9.43
N CYS A 191 9.33 11.26 -9.11
CA CYS A 191 9.19 10.22 -8.07
C CYS A 191 9.60 8.81 -8.55
N LEU A 192 9.53 8.51 -9.85
CA LEU A 192 9.76 7.17 -10.42
C LEU A 192 11.11 7.04 -11.13
N LEU A 193 12.00 8.00 -11.00
CA LEU A 193 13.35 8.00 -11.60
C LEU A 193 14.42 7.31 -10.73
N TYR A 194 14.05 6.43 -9.79
CA TYR A 194 14.98 5.66 -8.95
C TYR A 194 15.07 4.20 -9.37
#